data_11a9629c896b5cbfda36969719951221
#
_entry.id   11a9629c896b5cbfda36969719951221
#
_cell.length_a   1.000
_cell.length_b   1.000
_cell.length_c   1.000
_cell.angle_alpha   90.00
_cell.angle_beta   90.00
_cell.angle_gamma   90.00
#
_symmetry.space_group_name_H-M   'P 1'
#
loop_
_entity.id
_entity.type
_entity.pdbx_description
1 polymer ?
#
loop_
_entity_poly.entity_id
_entity_poly.type
_entity_poly.pdbx_seq_one_letter_code
_entity_poly.pdbx_strand_id
1 'polypeptide(L)'
;MNRRGFLAGVAATAAAGIPGIQADRPAFAEASARQASAGSIPIIDTHIHLFDPTRPQGAPYSGPRVAGAPPLPAYPERYRKLAMPLGTVGAIKVEASPWIEDNLWVLDVAQRDTIIVGVIGNLEPDKPEFKEYFDRYRKHPLFRGIRYGNLWGRDIGKQADNPVFIVGLKLLADADLVLDTANPRMPLLEAMVKISDKVPHLRIVLDHLPNFEPTDAERPAYDAVLRELATRRQIYVKLSAILRRVDGQVSTDLATYRAKLDLLVATFGEDRILFGSDWPNSDGVAPIDQVFKIAKEYFATKPRPIAEKYFWKNSAAVYKWVKREPSQPSI
;
A
#
# COMPACT_ATOMS: atom_id res chain seq x y z
N MET A 1 -43.46 47.14 -39.63
CA MET A 1 -44.89 46.84 -39.90
C MET A 1 -45.31 45.83 -38.86
N ASN A 2 -45.94 46.19 -37.77
CA ASN A 2 -47.39 46.20 -37.50
C ASN A 2 -48.01 44.79 -37.65
N ARG A 3 -48.67 44.15 -36.72
CA ARG A 3 -49.52 44.50 -35.57
C ARG A 3 -50.14 43.25 -34.99
N ARG A 4 -50.34 43.20 -33.65
CA ARG A 4 -51.56 42.86 -32.88
C ARG A 4 -52.16 41.47 -33.15
N GLY A 5 -52.37 40.56 -32.16
CA GLY A 5 -53.03 40.74 -30.87
C GLY A 5 -54.42 40.13 -30.92
N PHE A 6 -54.72 39.12 -30.09
CA PHE A 6 -56.08 38.95 -29.55
C PHE A 6 -56.09 38.12 -28.26
N LEU A 7 -56.77 38.66 -27.28
CA LEU A 7 -57.10 38.12 -25.96
C LEU A 7 -58.37 37.28 -26.03
N ALA A 8 -58.52 36.42 -25.02
CA ALA A 8 -59.69 35.88 -24.35
C ALA A 8 -59.85 34.39 -24.55
N GLY A 9 -60.13 33.58 -23.57
CA GLY A 9 -60.98 33.70 -22.42
C GLY A 9 -60.86 32.49 -21.50
N VAL A 10 -61.21 32.73 -20.29
CA VAL A 10 -61.22 31.87 -19.09
C VAL A 10 -62.24 30.72 -19.24
N ALA A 11 -61.87 29.52 -18.83
CA ALA A 11 -62.79 28.54 -18.25
C ALA A 11 -62.07 27.70 -17.22
N ALA A 12 -62.40 27.89 -15.96
CA ALA A 12 -61.96 27.07 -14.85
C ALA A 12 -62.80 25.79 -14.81
N THR A 13 -62.17 24.66 -14.84
CA THR A 13 -62.75 23.39 -14.43
C THR A 13 -61.87 22.75 -13.36
N ALA A 14 -62.44 22.67 -12.16
CA ALA A 14 -61.86 21.95 -11.03
C ALA A 14 -61.76 20.45 -11.36
N ALA A 15 -60.58 19.93 -11.32
CA ALA A 15 -60.36 18.48 -11.34
C ALA A 15 -59.71 18.09 -10.02
N ALA A 16 -60.35 17.11 -9.37
CA ALA A 16 -60.03 16.54 -8.08
C ALA A 16 -58.57 16.02 -8.02
N GLY A 17 -57.89 16.30 -6.90
CA GLY A 17 -56.58 15.82 -6.61
C GLY A 17 -56.48 14.32 -6.53
N ILE A 18 -55.60 13.75 -7.30
CA ILE A 18 -55.04 12.40 -7.11
C ILE A 18 -53.91 12.54 -6.12
N PRO A 19 -53.83 11.76 -5.01
CA PRO A 19 -52.69 11.80 -4.09
C PRO A 19 -51.42 11.39 -4.83
N GLY A 20 -50.42 12.25 -4.81
CA GLY A 20 -49.11 11.96 -5.36
C GLY A 20 -48.51 10.73 -4.68
N ILE A 21 -48.18 9.72 -5.46
CA ILE A 21 -47.29 8.64 -5.06
C ILE A 21 -45.90 9.27 -4.90
N GLN A 22 -45.57 9.60 -3.67
CA GLN A 22 -44.23 9.93 -3.26
C GLN A 22 -43.43 8.64 -3.42
N ALA A 23 -42.55 8.62 -4.41
CA ALA A 23 -41.64 7.50 -4.60
C ALA A 23 -40.74 7.43 -3.34
N ASP A 24 -41.09 6.54 -2.43
CA ASP A 24 -40.21 6.15 -1.34
C ASP A 24 -38.89 5.66 -1.94
N ARG A 25 -37.87 6.51 -1.89
CA ARG A 25 -36.49 6.05 -2.03
C ARG A 25 -36.30 4.96 -0.99
N PRO A 26 -35.80 3.78 -1.39
CA PRO A 26 -35.81 2.66 -0.48
C PRO A 26 -34.87 2.95 0.69
N ALA A 27 -35.46 3.23 1.85
CA ALA A 27 -34.79 3.30 3.15
C ALA A 27 -33.95 2.03 3.42
N PHE A 28 -34.27 0.93 2.75
CA PHE A 28 -33.50 -0.31 2.73
C PHE A 28 -32.09 -0.18 2.13
N ALA A 29 -31.85 0.68 1.12
CA ALA A 29 -30.52 0.86 0.55
C ALA A 29 -29.62 1.67 1.49
N GLU A 30 -30.16 2.67 2.19
CA GLU A 30 -29.40 3.44 3.19
C GLU A 30 -29.18 2.64 4.48
N ALA A 31 -30.14 1.84 4.91
CA ALA A 31 -29.99 0.95 6.07
C ALA A 31 -28.99 -0.17 5.78
N SER A 32 -29.01 -0.78 4.60
CA SER A 32 -28.00 -1.76 4.16
C SER A 32 -26.60 -1.15 4.05
N ALA A 33 -26.47 0.07 3.53
CA ALA A 33 -25.19 0.77 3.46
C ALA A 33 -24.65 1.14 4.86
N ARG A 34 -25.52 1.57 5.79
CA ARG A 34 -25.14 1.86 7.17
C ARG A 34 -24.85 0.59 7.99
N GLN A 35 -25.56 -0.50 7.76
CA GLN A 35 -25.30 -1.80 8.40
C GLN A 35 -24.04 -2.48 7.87
N ALA A 36 -23.73 -2.32 6.58
CA ALA A 36 -22.46 -2.78 5.99
C ALA A 36 -21.26 -1.97 6.51
N SER A 37 -21.42 -0.68 6.84
CA SER A 37 -20.33 0.18 7.32
C SER A 37 -19.99 0.00 8.81
N ALA A 38 -20.95 -0.36 9.65
CA ALA A 38 -20.76 -0.49 11.11
C ALA A 38 -19.96 -1.73 11.54
N GLY A 39 -19.61 -2.63 10.60
CA GLY A 39 -18.88 -3.87 10.89
C GLY A 39 -17.63 -4.13 10.04
N SER A 40 -17.34 -3.32 9.01
CA SER A 40 -16.20 -3.55 8.13
C SER A 40 -14.89 -3.11 8.80
N ILE A 41 -13.84 -3.91 8.65
CA ILE A 41 -12.49 -3.54 9.10
C ILE A 41 -11.94 -2.49 8.14
N PRO A 42 -11.50 -1.31 8.62
CA PRO A 42 -10.84 -0.33 7.77
C PRO A 42 -9.50 -0.88 7.27
N ILE A 43 -9.13 -0.53 6.04
CA ILE A 43 -7.88 -1.00 5.44
C ILE A 43 -6.94 0.18 5.23
N ILE A 44 -5.73 0.06 5.77
CA ILE A 44 -4.58 0.88 5.40
C ILE A 44 -3.70 0.03 4.49
N ASP A 45 -3.68 0.38 3.21
CA ASP A 45 -2.83 -0.29 2.22
C ASP A 45 -1.39 0.22 2.35
N THR A 46 -0.49 -0.63 2.81
CA THR A 46 0.89 -0.22 3.10
C THR A 46 1.83 -0.27 1.89
N HIS A 47 1.30 -0.55 0.69
CA HIS A 47 2.15 -0.66 -0.48
C HIS A 47 1.44 -0.28 -1.78
N ILE A 48 1.52 1.00 -2.13
CA ILE A 48 1.14 1.49 -3.45
C ILE A 48 2.28 2.30 -4.07
N HIS A 49 2.25 2.46 -5.39
CA HIS A 49 3.20 3.28 -6.13
C HIS A 49 2.50 4.43 -6.83
N LEU A 50 3.10 5.62 -6.76
CA LEU A 50 2.67 6.80 -7.51
C LEU A 50 3.77 7.18 -8.50
N PHE A 51 3.39 7.41 -9.75
CA PHE A 51 4.28 7.89 -10.82
C PHE A 51 3.45 8.53 -11.93
N ASP A 52 4.11 9.35 -12.73
CA ASP A 52 3.52 9.96 -13.92
C ASP A 52 4.52 9.95 -15.07
N PRO A 53 4.36 9.06 -16.04
CA PRO A 53 5.22 8.98 -17.22
C PRO A 53 4.99 10.12 -18.21
N THR A 54 3.94 10.94 -18.03
CA THR A 54 3.62 12.08 -18.90
C THR A 54 4.33 13.38 -18.48
N ARG A 55 5.04 13.37 -17.34
CA ARG A 55 5.87 14.51 -16.92
C ARG A 55 6.95 14.80 -17.98
N PRO A 56 7.41 16.05 -18.13
CA PRO A 56 8.47 16.36 -19.11
C PRO A 56 9.73 15.50 -18.97
N GLN A 57 10.15 15.18 -17.75
CA GLN A 57 11.28 14.30 -17.46
C GLN A 57 10.90 12.80 -17.53
N GLY A 58 9.63 12.48 -17.71
CA GLY A 58 9.12 11.09 -17.65
C GLY A 58 9.09 10.51 -16.25
N ALA A 59 9.10 9.18 -16.19
CA ALA A 59 9.22 8.41 -14.96
C ALA A 59 10.14 7.19 -15.21
N PRO A 60 11.09 6.87 -14.30
CA PRO A 60 11.97 5.69 -14.45
C PRO A 60 11.17 4.39 -14.42
N TYR A 61 10.06 4.39 -13.72
CA TYR A 61 9.11 3.29 -13.62
C TYR A 61 7.70 3.79 -13.95
N SER A 62 6.98 3.01 -14.74
CA SER A 62 5.64 3.38 -15.24
C SER A 62 4.60 2.26 -15.07
N GLY A 63 4.84 1.34 -14.13
CA GLY A 63 3.94 0.23 -13.87
C GLY A 63 3.95 -0.87 -14.93
N PRO A 64 3.01 -1.82 -14.86
CA PRO A 64 2.88 -2.87 -15.84
C PRO A 64 2.57 -2.29 -17.22
N ARG A 65 3.25 -2.80 -18.25
CA ARG A 65 2.99 -2.40 -19.63
C ARG A 65 1.88 -3.26 -20.22
N VAL A 66 0.84 -2.62 -20.71
CA VAL A 66 -0.15 -3.24 -21.57
C VAL A 66 0.29 -3.05 -23.02
N ALA A 67 0.40 -4.13 -23.77
CA ALA A 67 0.84 -4.06 -25.16
C ALA A 67 -0.09 -3.13 -25.98
N GLY A 68 0.51 -2.18 -26.69
CA GLY A 68 -0.23 -1.23 -27.54
C GLY A 68 -0.90 -0.06 -26.79
N ALA A 69 -0.82 0.01 -25.46
CA ALA A 69 -1.36 1.13 -24.69
C ALA A 69 -0.22 1.99 -24.12
N PRO A 70 -0.40 3.34 -24.04
CA PRO A 70 0.55 4.19 -23.33
C PRO A 70 0.50 3.88 -21.83
N PRO A 71 1.63 4.06 -21.11
CA PRO A 71 1.63 3.91 -19.67
C PRO A 71 0.69 4.93 -19.01
N LEU A 72 -0.15 4.47 -18.10
CA LEU A 72 -1.11 5.31 -17.41
C LEU A 72 -0.49 5.88 -16.13
N PRO A 73 -0.68 7.18 -15.85
CA PRO A 73 -0.30 7.76 -14.56
C PRO A 73 -0.98 7.04 -13.40
N ALA A 74 -0.24 6.86 -12.32
CA ALA A 74 -0.72 6.31 -11.06
C ALA A 74 -0.82 7.43 -10.03
N TYR A 75 -1.99 8.07 -9.97
CA TYR A 75 -2.33 9.12 -9.03
C TYR A 75 -3.33 8.64 -7.96
N PRO A 76 -3.40 9.33 -6.81
CA PRO A 76 -4.34 8.98 -5.73
C PRO A 76 -5.80 8.93 -6.16
N GLU A 77 -6.25 9.77 -7.09
CA GLU A 77 -7.63 9.78 -7.59
C GLU A 77 -7.99 8.47 -8.31
N ARG A 78 -7.06 7.92 -9.09
CA ARG A 78 -7.24 6.62 -9.73
C ARG A 78 -7.29 5.51 -8.69
N TYR A 79 -6.40 5.55 -7.71
CA TYR A 79 -6.36 4.59 -6.63
C TYR A 79 -7.65 4.62 -5.78
N ARG A 80 -8.13 5.82 -5.40
CA ARG A 80 -9.39 5.99 -4.65
C ARG A 80 -10.56 5.29 -5.33
N LYS A 81 -10.74 5.50 -6.63
CA LYS A 81 -11.84 4.89 -7.40
C LYS A 81 -11.84 3.36 -7.33
N LEU A 82 -10.67 2.75 -7.27
CA LEU A 82 -10.50 1.31 -7.26
C LEU A 82 -10.54 0.73 -5.84
N ALA A 83 -9.90 1.36 -4.87
CA ALA A 83 -9.62 0.77 -3.56
C ALA A 83 -10.62 1.16 -2.46
N MET A 84 -11.21 2.36 -2.51
CA MET A 84 -12.21 2.75 -1.50
C MET A 84 -13.45 1.84 -1.47
N PRO A 85 -14.02 1.41 -2.62
CA PRO A 85 -15.12 0.43 -2.61
C PRO A 85 -14.73 -0.92 -1.96
N LEU A 86 -13.43 -1.19 -1.88
CA LEU A 86 -12.87 -2.38 -1.25
C LEU A 86 -12.56 -2.18 0.25
N GLY A 87 -12.92 -1.03 0.84
CA GLY A 87 -12.77 -0.73 2.26
C GLY A 87 -11.46 -0.05 2.62
N THR A 88 -10.67 0.40 1.65
CA THR A 88 -9.46 1.20 1.90
C THR A 88 -9.83 2.60 2.37
N VAL A 89 -9.25 3.03 3.47
CA VAL A 89 -9.41 4.37 4.04
C VAL A 89 -8.12 5.17 4.05
N GLY A 90 -6.98 4.53 3.78
CA GLY A 90 -5.67 5.19 3.68
C GLY A 90 -4.66 4.30 2.98
N ALA A 91 -3.61 4.93 2.44
CA ALA A 91 -2.53 4.21 1.77
C ALA A 91 -1.15 4.81 2.08
N ILE A 92 -0.13 3.96 2.11
CA ILE A 92 1.27 4.35 2.19
C ILE A 92 1.89 4.18 0.80
N LYS A 93 2.40 5.29 0.26
CA LYS A 93 3.13 5.28 -0.99
C LYS A 93 4.56 4.78 -0.75
N VAL A 94 4.98 3.80 -1.54
CA VAL A 94 6.34 3.26 -1.51
C VAL A 94 7.10 3.68 -2.77
N GLU A 95 8.42 3.86 -2.64
CA GLU A 95 9.33 4.25 -3.71
C GLU A 95 9.00 3.60 -5.07
N ALA A 96 9.03 4.40 -6.14
CA ALA A 96 8.88 3.97 -7.52
C ALA A 96 9.86 4.68 -8.47
N SER A 97 10.95 5.26 -7.93
CA SER A 97 11.94 6.00 -8.71
C SER A 97 13.29 6.01 -7.98
N PRO A 98 14.42 5.89 -8.70
CA PRO A 98 15.74 6.11 -8.13
C PRO A 98 16.11 7.61 -8.04
N TRP A 99 15.32 8.52 -8.64
CA TRP A 99 15.62 9.95 -8.65
C TRP A 99 15.25 10.56 -7.29
N ILE A 100 16.22 11.18 -6.66
CA ILE A 100 16.08 11.75 -5.31
C ILE A 100 15.04 12.89 -5.28
N GLU A 101 14.94 13.66 -6.36
CA GLU A 101 13.99 14.76 -6.53
C GLU A 101 12.54 14.29 -6.61
N ASP A 102 12.31 13.04 -7.03
CA ASP A 102 10.96 12.48 -7.08
C ASP A 102 10.31 12.36 -5.70
N ASN A 103 11.10 12.37 -4.62
CA ASN A 103 10.54 12.48 -3.26
C ASN A 103 9.74 13.77 -3.07
N LEU A 104 10.19 14.90 -3.62
CA LEU A 104 9.47 16.18 -3.53
C LEU A 104 8.15 16.13 -4.29
N TRP A 105 8.21 15.62 -5.52
CA TRP A 105 6.99 15.46 -6.34
C TRP A 105 5.97 14.55 -5.65
N VAL A 106 6.43 13.41 -5.11
CA VAL A 106 5.56 12.47 -4.40
C VAL A 106 4.97 13.08 -3.14
N LEU A 107 5.76 13.81 -2.36
CA LEU A 107 5.29 14.48 -1.15
C LEU A 107 4.25 15.58 -1.48
N ASP A 108 4.44 16.32 -2.57
CA ASP A 108 3.49 17.31 -3.05
C ASP A 108 2.16 16.64 -3.50
N VAL A 109 2.23 15.55 -4.28
CA VAL A 109 1.04 14.76 -4.65
C VAL A 109 0.34 14.22 -3.40
N ALA A 110 1.08 13.62 -2.47
CA ALA A 110 0.55 13.09 -1.22
C ALA A 110 -0.09 14.17 -0.34
N GLN A 111 0.47 15.37 -0.32
CA GLN A 111 -0.08 16.50 0.46
C GLN A 111 -1.48 16.91 -0.03
N ARG A 112 -1.74 16.80 -1.32
CA ARG A 112 -3.01 17.20 -1.94
C ARG A 112 -4.12 16.16 -1.79
N ASP A 113 -3.80 14.91 -1.52
CA ASP A 113 -4.81 13.84 -1.35
C ASP A 113 -4.67 13.13 0.00
N THR A 114 -5.72 13.22 0.79
CA THR A 114 -5.79 12.74 2.18
C THR A 114 -5.84 11.21 2.32
N ILE A 115 -6.03 10.46 1.22
CA ILE A 115 -5.90 9.00 1.24
C ILE A 115 -4.45 8.56 1.49
N ILE A 116 -3.46 9.39 1.10
CA ILE A 116 -2.05 9.09 1.35
C ILE A 116 -1.72 9.52 2.78
N VAL A 117 -1.51 8.52 3.64
CA VAL A 117 -1.24 8.71 5.07
C VAL A 117 0.24 8.61 5.43
N GLY A 118 1.08 8.19 4.48
CA GLY A 118 2.52 8.08 4.63
C GLY A 118 3.24 7.89 3.31
N VAL A 119 4.51 8.25 3.28
CA VAL A 119 5.40 8.11 2.10
C VAL A 119 6.69 7.44 2.54
N ILE A 120 7.03 6.37 1.87
CA ILE A 120 8.34 5.72 1.90
C ILE A 120 9.08 6.18 0.64
N GLY A 121 10.10 7.00 0.85
CA GLY A 121 10.88 7.62 -0.22
C GLY A 121 12.06 6.79 -0.69
N ASN A 122 12.89 7.41 -1.53
CA ASN A 122 14.16 6.86 -1.96
C ASN A 122 15.30 7.75 -1.44
N LEU A 123 16.15 7.20 -0.61
CA LEU A 123 17.44 7.79 -0.23
C LEU A 123 18.48 6.68 -0.17
N GLU A 124 19.71 7.03 -0.45
CA GLU A 124 20.84 6.10 -0.37
C GLU A 124 21.76 6.48 0.79
N PRO A 125 21.68 5.75 1.93
CA PRO A 125 22.38 6.09 3.16
C PRO A 125 23.90 6.21 3.08
N ASP A 126 24.52 5.63 2.04
CA ASP A 126 25.97 5.67 1.80
C ASP A 126 26.43 6.83 0.92
N LYS A 127 25.49 7.60 0.35
CA LYS A 127 25.85 8.71 -0.56
C LYS A 127 26.17 9.99 0.22
N PRO A 128 27.10 10.81 -0.28
CA PRO A 128 27.49 12.08 0.37
C PRO A 128 26.33 13.02 0.62
N GLU A 129 25.39 13.10 -0.32
CA GLU A 129 24.19 13.96 -0.26
C GLU A 129 23.09 13.43 0.68
N PHE A 130 23.21 12.20 1.18
CA PHE A 130 22.17 11.57 2.00
C PHE A 130 21.72 12.46 3.15
N LYS A 131 22.66 13.00 3.93
CA LYS A 131 22.33 13.76 5.14
C LYS A 131 21.53 15.03 4.82
N GLU A 132 21.88 15.73 3.74
CA GLU A 132 21.18 16.94 3.30
C GLU A 132 19.71 16.64 2.98
N TYR A 133 19.49 15.68 2.08
CA TYR A 133 18.13 15.30 1.67
C TYR A 133 17.34 14.63 2.80
N PHE A 134 17.99 13.83 3.63
CA PHE A 134 17.38 13.25 4.82
C PHE A 134 16.87 14.33 5.78
N ASP A 135 17.70 15.33 6.11
CA ASP A 135 17.32 16.45 6.98
C ASP A 135 16.20 17.31 6.40
N ARG A 136 16.10 17.38 5.08
CA ARG A 136 15.01 18.04 4.38
C ARG A 136 13.71 17.26 4.46
N TYR A 137 13.73 15.97 4.06
CA TYR A 137 12.51 15.18 3.92
C TYR A 137 11.93 14.73 5.24
N ARG A 138 12.74 14.38 6.24
CA ARG A 138 12.26 13.98 7.58
C ARG A 138 11.44 15.04 8.30
N LYS A 139 11.49 16.29 7.88
CA LYS A 139 10.65 17.38 8.40
C LYS A 139 9.21 17.33 7.87
N HIS A 140 9.01 16.63 6.77
CA HIS A 140 7.66 16.51 6.18
C HIS A 140 6.84 15.46 6.94
N PRO A 141 5.64 15.79 7.44
CA PRO A 141 4.87 14.89 8.30
C PRO A 141 4.47 13.56 7.64
N LEU A 142 4.38 13.52 6.31
CA LEU A 142 4.07 12.30 5.59
C LEU A 142 5.29 11.43 5.27
N PHE A 143 6.51 11.92 5.43
CA PHE A 143 7.71 11.12 5.18
C PHE A 143 7.93 10.16 6.36
N ARG A 144 7.73 8.85 6.11
CA ARG A 144 7.75 7.82 7.16
C ARG A 144 8.95 6.89 7.09
N GLY A 145 9.76 6.98 6.05
CA GLY A 145 10.94 6.13 5.88
C GLY A 145 11.46 6.12 4.46
N ILE A 146 12.35 5.19 4.20
CA ILE A 146 12.92 4.95 2.88
C ILE A 146 12.77 3.49 2.48
N ARG A 147 12.80 3.21 1.17
CA ARG A 147 12.98 1.86 0.65
C ARG A 147 14.38 1.69 0.12
N TYR A 148 15.05 0.64 0.58
CA TYR A 148 16.34 0.24 0.05
C TYR A 148 16.40 -1.29 -0.05
N GLY A 149 16.75 -1.78 -1.24
CA GLY A 149 16.84 -3.22 -1.53
C GLY A 149 17.61 -3.45 -2.82
N ASN A 150 17.44 -4.62 -3.43
CA ASN A 150 18.09 -4.98 -4.68
C ASN A 150 17.31 -4.43 -5.90
N LEU A 151 17.08 -3.12 -5.93
CA LEU A 151 16.44 -2.37 -7.01
C LEU A 151 17.38 -1.28 -7.52
N TRP A 152 17.21 -0.86 -8.76
CA TRP A 152 17.93 0.27 -9.38
C TRP A 152 19.45 0.08 -9.39
N GLY A 153 19.94 -1.15 -9.50
CA GLY A 153 21.36 -1.47 -9.42
C GLY A 153 21.95 -1.45 -8.01
N ARG A 154 21.14 -1.22 -6.98
CA ARG A 154 21.57 -1.29 -5.57
C ARG A 154 21.79 -2.73 -5.15
N ASP A 155 22.77 -2.93 -4.25
CA ASP A 155 23.10 -4.24 -3.66
C ASP A 155 23.16 -4.11 -2.14
N ILE A 156 22.07 -4.46 -1.48
CA ILE A 156 21.95 -4.33 -0.01
C ILE A 156 22.87 -5.31 0.71
N GLY A 157 23.22 -6.43 0.08
CA GLY A 157 24.16 -7.40 0.65
C GLY A 157 25.52 -6.78 0.90
N LYS A 158 26.04 -6.01 -0.07
CA LYS A 158 27.28 -5.24 0.08
C LYS A 158 27.14 -4.11 1.08
N GLN A 159 26.00 -3.42 1.09
CA GLN A 159 25.76 -2.29 1.97
C GLN A 159 25.64 -2.70 3.45
N ALA A 160 25.20 -3.91 3.76
CA ALA A 160 25.11 -4.39 5.13
C ALA A 160 26.45 -4.37 5.90
N ASP A 161 27.57 -4.40 5.19
CA ASP A 161 28.92 -4.31 5.78
C ASP A 161 29.59 -2.94 5.55
N ASN A 162 28.91 -2.00 4.87
CA ASN A 162 29.42 -0.64 4.66
C ASN A 162 29.15 0.24 5.89
N PRO A 163 30.20 0.74 6.59
CA PRO A 163 30.00 1.53 7.81
C PRO A 163 29.26 2.86 7.56
N VAL A 164 29.46 3.49 6.37
CA VAL A 164 28.77 4.73 6.02
C VAL A 164 27.26 4.49 5.88
N PHE A 165 26.88 3.40 5.22
CA PHE A 165 25.48 2.98 5.09
C PHE A 165 24.82 2.73 6.45
N ILE A 166 25.54 2.02 7.35
CA ILE A 166 25.06 1.74 8.71
C ILE A 166 24.89 3.02 9.53
N VAL A 167 25.77 4.00 9.39
CA VAL A 167 25.60 5.33 10.03
C VAL A 167 24.34 6.02 9.51
N GLY A 168 24.10 5.99 8.19
CA GLY A 168 22.85 6.53 7.63
C GLY A 168 21.58 5.82 8.13
N LEU A 169 21.62 4.50 8.31
CA LEU A 169 20.51 3.75 8.90
C LEU A 169 20.29 4.06 10.39
N LYS A 170 21.34 4.37 11.15
CA LYS A 170 21.21 4.86 12.54
C LYS A 170 20.48 6.21 12.57
N LEU A 171 20.80 7.14 11.65
CA LEU A 171 20.05 8.40 11.53
C LEU A 171 18.56 8.17 11.23
N LEU A 172 18.23 7.15 10.43
CA LEU A 172 16.85 6.75 10.17
C LEU A 172 16.16 6.29 11.47
N ALA A 173 16.82 5.40 12.21
CA ALA A 173 16.32 4.88 13.49
C ALA A 173 16.11 5.99 14.54
N ASP A 174 17.09 6.90 14.67
CA ASP A 174 17.05 8.04 15.61
C ASP A 174 15.92 9.03 15.27
N ALA A 175 15.55 9.13 13.97
CA ALA A 175 14.42 9.93 13.51
C ALA A 175 13.08 9.18 13.59
N ASP A 176 13.05 7.98 14.14
CA ASP A 176 11.85 7.14 14.24
C ASP A 176 11.22 6.81 12.87
N LEU A 177 12.05 6.66 11.84
CA LEU A 177 11.67 6.32 10.47
C LEU A 177 11.93 4.84 10.17
N VAL A 178 11.34 4.32 9.09
CA VAL A 178 11.32 2.90 8.73
C VAL A 178 12.24 2.63 7.53
N LEU A 179 12.84 1.45 7.50
CA LEU A 179 13.47 0.88 6.30
C LEU A 179 12.52 -0.16 5.69
N ASP A 180 11.92 0.14 4.54
CA ASP A 180 11.27 -0.87 3.69
C ASP A 180 12.31 -1.52 2.77
N THR A 181 12.05 -2.76 2.37
CA THR A 181 12.94 -3.52 1.49
C THR A 181 12.29 -3.83 0.14
N ALA A 182 12.97 -4.59 -0.70
CA ALA A 182 12.41 -5.13 -1.93
C ALA A 182 13.11 -6.42 -2.33
N ASN A 183 12.39 -7.33 -3.00
CA ASN A 183 12.91 -8.60 -3.50
C ASN A 183 13.48 -9.50 -2.39
N PRO A 184 12.64 -10.19 -1.61
CA PRO A 184 13.01 -10.95 -0.41
C PRO A 184 13.73 -12.28 -0.74
N ARG A 185 14.83 -12.19 -1.47
CA ARG A 185 15.74 -13.30 -1.80
C ARG A 185 16.80 -13.45 -0.70
N MET A 186 17.47 -14.59 -0.66
CA MET A 186 18.48 -14.89 0.36
C MET A 186 19.47 -13.77 0.65
N PRO A 187 20.14 -13.15 -0.35
CA PRO A 187 21.12 -12.09 -0.05
C PRO A 187 20.52 -10.89 0.69
N LEU A 188 19.24 -10.54 0.40
CA LEU A 188 18.55 -9.47 1.11
C LEU A 188 18.22 -9.89 2.55
N LEU A 189 17.70 -11.11 2.76
CA LEU A 189 17.33 -11.58 4.10
C LEU A 189 18.53 -11.68 5.02
N GLU A 190 19.66 -12.20 4.53
CA GLU A 190 20.93 -12.24 5.25
C GLU A 190 21.46 -10.83 5.58
N ALA A 191 21.31 -9.89 4.64
CA ALA A 191 21.62 -8.49 4.91
C ALA A 191 20.75 -7.90 6.02
N MET A 192 19.46 -8.25 6.06
CA MET A 192 18.54 -7.77 7.11
C MET A 192 18.89 -8.34 8.49
N VAL A 193 19.39 -9.58 8.58
CA VAL A 193 19.95 -10.11 9.82
C VAL A 193 21.10 -9.21 10.31
N LYS A 194 22.11 -8.98 9.46
CA LYS A 194 23.27 -8.14 9.79
C LYS A 194 22.89 -6.71 10.16
N ILE A 195 21.99 -6.08 9.38
CA ILE A 195 21.55 -4.70 9.62
C ILE A 195 20.78 -4.60 10.94
N SER A 196 19.87 -5.54 11.22
CA SER A 196 19.10 -5.53 12.45
C SER A 196 19.94 -5.74 13.70
N ASP A 197 21.08 -6.44 13.60
CA ASP A 197 22.06 -6.56 14.69
C ASP A 197 22.85 -5.26 14.89
N LYS A 198 23.23 -4.58 13.80
CA LYS A 198 24.01 -3.33 13.83
C LYS A 198 23.16 -2.10 14.19
N VAL A 199 21.84 -2.14 13.91
CA VAL A 199 20.89 -1.04 14.16
C VAL A 199 19.60 -1.60 14.81
N PRO A 200 19.65 -2.03 16.09
CA PRO A 200 18.58 -2.81 16.73
C PRO A 200 17.28 -2.04 16.94
N HIS A 201 17.31 -0.71 16.89
CA HIS A 201 16.12 0.15 17.04
C HIS A 201 15.47 0.52 15.70
N LEU A 202 16.08 0.17 14.56
CA LEU A 202 15.51 0.43 13.25
C LEU A 202 14.34 -0.53 12.98
N ARG A 203 13.15 0.01 12.74
CA ARG A 203 12.04 -0.79 12.22
C ARG A 203 12.29 -1.11 10.75
N ILE A 204 12.23 -2.39 10.42
CA ILE A 204 12.47 -2.90 9.08
C ILE A 204 11.21 -3.63 8.59
N VAL A 205 10.83 -3.40 7.34
CA VAL A 205 9.69 -4.05 6.71
C VAL A 205 10.16 -4.85 5.50
N LEU A 206 9.91 -6.13 5.52
CA LEU A 206 10.20 -7.04 4.41
C LEU A 206 9.02 -7.07 3.44
N ASP A 207 9.22 -6.51 2.25
CA ASP A 207 8.17 -6.45 1.24
C ASP A 207 7.93 -7.80 0.57
N HIS A 208 6.66 -8.12 0.28
CA HIS A 208 6.23 -9.17 -0.65
C HIS A 208 6.73 -10.59 -0.34
N LEU A 209 6.83 -10.99 0.93
CA LEU A 209 7.31 -12.35 1.28
C LEU A 209 6.53 -13.49 0.58
N PRO A 210 5.20 -13.43 0.39
CA PRO A 210 4.48 -14.48 -0.31
C PRO A 210 4.88 -14.66 -1.78
N ASN A 211 5.41 -13.61 -2.42
CA ASN A 211 5.72 -13.62 -3.85
C ASN A 211 6.99 -14.41 -4.20
N PHE A 212 7.89 -14.60 -3.24
CA PHE A 212 9.12 -15.34 -3.46
C PHE A 212 8.96 -16.82 -3.07
N GLU A 213 9.41 -17.71 -3.94
CA GLU A 213 9.45 -19.14 -3.70
C GLU A 213 10.89 -19.63 -3.90
N PRO A 214 11.59 -20.08 -2.84
CA PRO A 214 12.90 -20.67 -2.98
C PRO A 214 12.79 -22.02 -3.70
N THR A 215 13.87 -22.44 -4.36
CA THR A 215 13.98 -23.82 -4.85
C THR A 215 13.98 -24.81 -3.68
N ASP A 216 13.71 -26.08 -3.95
CA ASP A 216 13.72 -27.11 -2.90
C ASP A 216 15.08 -27.21 -2.19
N ALA A 217 16.17 -26.99 -2.92
CA ALA A 217 17.54 -26.97 -2.36
C ALA A 217 17.77 -25.75 -1.44
N GLU A 218 17.20 -24.61 -1.76
CA GLU A 218 17.33 -23.35 -0.98
C GLU A 218 16.38 -23.30 0.21
N ARG A 219 15.26 -24.02 0.16
CA ARG A 219 14.16 -23.93 1.13
C ARG A 219 14.61 -24.08 2.59
N PRO A 220 15.44 -25.07 2.98
CA PRO A 220 15.84 -25.19 4.38
C PRO A 220 16.60 -23.97 4.90
N ALA A 221 17.51 -23.40 4.10
CA ALA A 221 18.26 -22.20 4.44
C ALA A 221 17.36 -20.96 4.46
N TYR A 222 16.47 -20.82 3.48
CA TYR A 222 15.49 -19.73 3.40
C TYR A 222 14.57 -19.70 4.63
N ASP A 223 14.01 -20.84 5.00
CA ASP A 223 13.14 -20.96 6.17
C ASP A 223 13.91 -20.73 7.48
N ALA A 224 15.19 -21.12 7.55
CA ALA A 224 16.03 -20.84 8.71
C ALA A 224 16.25 -19.33 8.90
N VAL A 225 16.58 -18.60 7.83
CA VAL A 225 16.80 -17.14 7.93
C VAL A 225 15.50 -16.40 8.22
N LEU A 226 14.35 -16.86 7.71
CA LEU A 226 13.05 -16.28 8.09
C LEU A 226 12.75 -16.46 9.58
N ARG A 227 12.99 -17.66 10.14
CA ARG A 227 12.85 -17.91 11.58
C ARG A 227 13.79 -17.04 12.39
N GLU A 228 15.02 -16.85 11.95
CA GLU A 228 15.99 -15.97 12.60
C GLU A 228 15.51 -14.51 12.60
N LEU A 229 15.05 -13.98 11.46
CA LEU A 229 14.47 -12.65 11.37
C LEU A 229 13.22 -12.51 12.24
N ALA A 230 12.42 -13.55 12.36
CA ALA A 230 11.23 -13.56 13.20
C ALA A 230 11.52 -13.46 14.72
N THR A 231 12.74 -13.75 15.17
CA THR A 231 13.13 -13.52 16.59
C THR A 231 13.30 -12.03 16.91
N ARG A 232 13.44 -11.17 15.90
CA ARG A 232 13.71 -9.72 16.02
C ARG A 232 12.40 -8.93 16.00
N ARG A 233 12.08 -8.27 17.12
CA ARG A 233 10.79 -7.55 17.30
C ARG A 233 10.60 -6.37 16.34
N GLN A 234 11.69 -5.76 15.86
CA GLN A 234 11.67 -4.64 14.91
C GLN A 234 11.44 -5.06 13.46
N ILE A 235 11.39 -6.36 13.15
CA ILE A 235 11.15 -6.86 11.80
C ILE A 235 9.64 -7.09 11.58
N TYR A 236 9.09 -6.41 10.59
CA TYR A 236 7.72 -6.56 10.09
C TYR A 236 7.74 -7.13 8.69
N VAL A 237 6.63 -7.70 8.25
CA VAL A 237 6.54 -8.34 6.92
C VAL A 237 5.25 -7.98 6.22
N LYS A 238 5.33 -7.66 4.95
CA LYS A 238 4.14 -7.49 4.10
C LYS A 238 3.74 -8.83 3.51
N LEU A 239 2.56 -9.29 3.88
CA LEU A 239 1.86 -10.38 3.18
C LEU A 239 1.13 -9.78 1.97
N SER A 240 1.90 -9.24 1.05
CA SER A 240 1.48 -8.55 -0.18
C SER A 240 2.00 -9.31 -1.40
N ALA A 241 1.54 -8.95 -2.61
CA ALA A 241 1.83 -9.67 -3.84
C ALA A 241 1.57 -11.20 -3.70
N ILE A 242 0.45 -11.55 -3.06
CA ILE A 242 0.04 -12.94 -2.81
C ILE A 242 -0.21 -13.66 -4.13
N LEU A 243 -0.99 -13.01 -5.02
CA LEU A 243 -1.29 -13.54 -6.35
C LEU A 243 -0.01 -13.53 -7.20
N ARG A 244 0.29 -14.67 -7.81
CA ARG A 244 1.47 -14.84 -8.66
C ARG A 244 1.16 -15.76 -9.83
N ARG A 245 1.92 -15.63 -10.91
CA ARG A 245 1.85 -16.56 -12.03
C ARG A 245 2.59 -17.85 -11.68
N VAL A 246 1.89 -18.97 -11.86
CA VAL A 246 2.46 -20.31 -11.82
C VAL A 246 2.09 -20.95 -13.17
N ASP A 247 3.06 -21.40 -13.90
CA ASP A 247 2.88 -21.97 -15.26
C ASP A 247 2.04 -21.08 -16.20
N GLY A 248 2.29 -19.76 -16.12
CA GLY A 248 1.60 -18.76 -16.95
C GLY A 248 0.19 -18.36 -16.46
N GLN A 249 -0.37 -19.07 -15.49
CA GLN A 249 -1.70 -18.81 -14.93
C GLN A 249 -1.65 -18.15 -13.56
N VAL A 250 -2.67 -17.36 -13.23
CA VAL A 250 -2.86 -16.79 -11.90
C VAL A 250 -4.10 -17.44 -11.27
N SER A 251 -3.89 -18.22 -10.24
CA SER A 251 -5.00 -18.76 -9.46
C SER A 251 -5.62 -17.66 -8.61
N THR A 252 -6.94 -17.58 -8.58
CA THR A 252 -7.71 -16.73 -7.66
C THR A 252 -8.32 -17.55 -6.51
N ASP A 253 -7.97 -18.83 -6.41
CA ASP A 253 -8.38 -19.72 -5.33
C ASP A 253 -7.42 -19.58 -4.15
N LEU A 254 -7.95 -19.24 -2.99
CA LEU A 254 -7.21 -19.14 -1.73
C LEU A 254 -6.45 -20.42 -1.37
N ALA A 255 -6.96 -21.60 -1.74
CA ALA A 255 -6.31 -22.87 -1.44
C ALA A 255 -4.87 -22.93 -1.97
N THR A 256 -4.62 -22.28 -3.13
CA THR A 256 -3.28 -22.20 -3.74
C THR A 256 -2.24 -21.51 -2.86
N TYR A 257 -2.67 -20.54 -2.04
CA TYR A 257 -1.77 -19.66 -1.28
C TYR A 257 -1.81 -19.90 0.22
N ARG A 258 -2.82 -20.63 0.72
CA ARG A 258 -3.11 -20.84 2.14
C ARG A 258 -1.90 -21.35 2.92
N ALA A 259 -1.27 -22.43 2.45
CA ALA A 259 -0.14 -23.04 3.17
C ALA A 259 1.02 -22.04 3.37
N LYS A 260 1.33 -21.23 2.34
CA LYS A 260 2.37 -20.20 2.43
C LYS A 260 1.98 -19.07 3.41
N LEU A 261 0.75 -18.64 3.37
CA LEU A 261 0.25 -17.60 4.28
C LEU A 261 0.23 -18.10 5.72
N ASP A 262 -0.23 -19.33 5.97
CA ASP A 262 -0.23 -19.95 7.30
C ASP A 262 1.21 -20.08 7.85
N LEU A 263 2.17 -20.49 7.03
CA LEU A 263 3.58 -20.54 7.40
C LEU A 263 4.11 -19.17 7.82
N LEU A 264 3.86 -18.12 7.01
CA LEU A 264 4.36 -16.78 7.28
C LEU A 264 3.71 -16.17 8.53
N VAL A 265 2.40 -16.36 8.71
CA VAL A 265 1.68 -15.90 9.92
C VAL A 265 2.18 -16.63 11.15
N ALA A 266 2.42 -17.95 11.08
CA ALA A 266 2.98 -18.71 12.18
C ALA A 266 4.42 -18.27 12.52
N THR A 267 5.23 -17.93 11.50
CA THR A 267 6.62 -17.53 11.68
C THR A 267 6.75 -16.14 12.32
N PHE A 268 6.04 -15.12 11.80
CA PHE A 268 6.20 -13.74 12.26
C PHE A 268 5.20 -13.31 13.33
N GLY A 269 4.13 -14.09 13.52
CA GLY A 269 3.06 -13.75 14.46
C GLY A 269 2.12 -12.66 13.95
N GLU A 270 0.99 -12.52 14.63
CA GLU A 270 -0.09 -11.63 14.24
C GLU A 270 0.22 -10.13 14.37
N ASP A 271 1.22 -9.76 15.17
CA ASP A 271 1.55 -8.37 15.48
C ASP A 271 2.51 -7.72 14.47
N ARG A 272 3.03 -8.49 13.50
CA ARG A 272 4.09 -8.01 12.60
C ARG A 272 3.81 -8.24 11.11
N ILE A 273 2.60 -8.65 10.78
CA ILE A 273 2.15 -8.86 9.41
C ILE A 273 1.35 -7.67 8.92
N LEU A 274 1.54 -7.25 7.66
CA LEU A 274 0.97 -6.05 7.06
C LEU A 274 0.29 -6.37 5.74
N PHE A 275 -0.83 -5.67 5.46
CA PHE A 275 -1.47 -5.68 4.15
C PHE A 275 -0.78 -4.70 3.19
N GLY A 276 -0.67 -5.06 1.92
CA GLY A 276 -0.29 -4.19 0.82
C GLY A 276 -0.81 -4.74 -0.50
N SER A 277 -1.37 -3.88 -1.35
CA SER A 277 -1.90 -4.30 -2.65
C SER A 277 -0.84 -4.41 -3.73
N ASP A 278 0.25 -3.66 -3.58
CA ASP A 278 1.26 -3.45 -4.62
C ASP A 278 0.68 -2.79 -5.89
N TRP A 279 -0.40 -2.00 -5.73
CA TRP A 279 -0.97 -1.26 -6.85
C TRP A 279 -0.01 -0.15 -7.35
N PRO A 280 0.13 0.08 -8.67
CA PRO A 280 -0.51 -0.61 -9.78
C PRO A 280 0.30 -1.80 -10.33
N ASN A 281 1.36 -2.27 -9.68
CA ASN A 281 2.12 -3.45 -10.12
C ASN A 281 1.24 -4.68 -10.20
N SER A 282 0.35 -4.83 -9.21
CA SER A 282 -0.63 -5.92 -9.17
C SER A 282 -1.51 -6.00 -10.40
N ASP A 283 -1.78 -4.87 -11.10
CA ASP A 283 -2.56 -4.86 -12.36
C ASP A 283 -1.91 -5.74 -13.46
N GLY A 284 -0.59 -5.97 -13.38
CA GLY A 284 0.13 -6.90 -14.28
C GLY A 284 -0.09 -8.38 -13.96
N VAL A 285 -0.69 -8.69 -12.82
CA VAL A 285 -0.95 -10.07 -12.35
C VAL A 285 -2.45 -10.33 -12.32
N ALA A 286 -3.21 -9.50 -11.60
CA ALA A 286 -4.65 -9.60 -11.47
C ALA A 286 -5.25 -8.22 -11.13
N PRO A 287 -6.54 -7.96 -11.43
CA PRO A 287 -7.22 -6.75 -11.00
C PRO A 287 -7.15 -6.58 -9.48
N ILE A 288 -7.10 -5.32 -9.02
CA ILE A 288 -6.91 -4.98 -7.59
C ILE A 288 -7.98 -5.61 -6.66
N ASP A 289 -9.22 -5.77 -7.13
CA ASP A 289 -10.29 -6.41 -6.38
C ASP A 289 -9.97 -7.87 -6.05
N GLN A 290 -9.29 -8.60 -6.94
CA GLN A 290 -8.84 -9.97 -6.71
C GLN A 290 -7.72 -10.03 -5.67
N VAL A 291 -6.81 -9.04 -5.66
CA VAL A 291 -5.75 -8.90 -4.64
C VAL A 291 -6.38 -8.70 -3.26
N PHE A 292 -7.38 -7.81 -3.15
CA PHE A 292 -8.11 -7.59 -1.90
C PHE A 292 -8.95 -8.81 -1.50
N LYS A 293 -9.60 -9.47 -2.46
CA LYS A 293 -10.42 -10.67 -2.22
C LYS A 293 -9.61 -11.76 -1.54
N ILE A 294 -8.46 -12.15 -2.09
CA ILE A 294 -7.60 -13.20 -1.54
C ILE A 294 -7.19 -12.88 -0.09
N ALA A 295 -6.76 -11.65 0.18
CA ALA A 295 -6.37 -11.23 1.53
C ALA A 295 -7.56 -11.28 2.49
N LYS A 296 -8.73 -10.76 2.09
CA LYS A 296 -9.95 -10.77 2.90
C LYS A 296 -10.44 -12.19 3.18
N GLU A 297 -10.47 -13.06 2.18
CA GLU A 297 -10.87 -14.46 2.34
C GLU A 297 -9.97 -15.21 3.33
N TYR A 298 -8.65 -14.99 3.25
CA TYR A 298 -7.73 -15.59 4.19
C TYR A 298 -7.97 -15.09 5.61
N PHE A 299 -8.05 -13.77 5.82
CA PHE A 299 -8.23 -13.20 7.16
C PHE A 299 -9.64 -13.33 7.70
N ALA A 300 -10.67 -13.61 6.86
CA ALA A 300 -11.99 -14.00 7.31
C ALA A 300 -12.01 -15.36 8.03
N THR A 301 -10.98 -16.20 7.83
CA THR A 301 -10.81 -17.47 8.57
C THR A 301 -10.15 -17.28 9.94
N LYS A 302 -9.68 -16.09 10.27
CA LYS A 302 -8.99 -15.75 11.52
C LYS A 302 -9.92 -14.94 12.45
N PRO A 303 -9.69 -14.92 13.76
CA PRO A 303 -10.38 -14.02 14.66
C PRO A 303 -10.30 -12.56 14.22
N ARG A 304 -11.38 -11.79 14.34
CA ARG A 304 -11.46 -10.38 13.94
C ARG A 304 -10.28 -9.53 14.44
N PRO A 305 -9.79 -9.64 15.70
CA PRO A 305 -8.63 -8.86 16.15
C PRO A 305 -7.36 -9.09 15.32
N ILE A 306 -7.14 -10.32 14.83
CA ILE A 306 -5.99 -10.64 13.96
C ILE A 306 -6.15 -9.99 12.59
N ALA A 307 -7.35 -10.02 12.01
CA ALA A 307 -7.63 -9.33 10.76
C ALA A 307 -7.45 -7.80 10.90
N GLU A 308 -7.89 -7.20 12.00
CA GLU A 308 -7.67 -5.78 12.29
C GLU A 308 -6.18 -5.43 12.42
N LYS A 309 -5.38 -6.28 13.06
CA LYS A 309 -3.92 -6.12 13.13
C LYS A 309 -3.31 -6.09 11.73
N TYR A 310 -3.65 -7.05 10.89
CA TYR A 310 -3.14 -7.15 9.53
C TYR A 310 -3.57 -5.97 8.64
N PHE A 311 -4.85 -5.60 8.67
CA PHE A 311 -5.36 -4.58 7.77
C PHE A 311 -5.02 -3.14 8.17
N TRP A 312 -4.74 -2.85 9.47
CA TRP A 312 -4.42 -1.48 9.83
C TRP A 312 -3.58 -1.29 11.13
N LYS A 313 -3.81 -2.07 12.22
CA LYS A 313 -3.18 -1.78 13.53
C LYS A 313 -1.66 -1.91 13.49
N ASN A 314 -1.16 -2.96 12.83
CA ASN A 314 0.28 -3.15 12.70
C ASN A 314 0.92 -2.05 11.85
N SER A 315 0.21 -1.58 10.81
CA SER A 315 0.70 -0.47 9.99
C SER A 315 0.81 0.83 10.80
N ALA A 316 -0.13 1.08 11.72
CA ALA A 316 -0.05 2.19 12.66
C ALA A 316 1.19 2.09 13.57
N ALA A 317 1.46 0.89 14.09
CA ALA A 317 2.60 0.64 14.97
C ALA A 317 3.95 0.82 14.25
N VAL A 318 4.09 0.30 13.02
CA VAL A 318 5.37 0.33 12.30
C VAL A 318 5.63 1.65 11.60
N TYR A 319 4.66 2.21 10.88
CA TYR A 319 4.85 3.42 10.09
C TYR A 319 4.51 4.70 10.84
N LYS A 320 3.70 4.64 11.91
CA LYS A 320 3.20 5.82 12.63
C LYS A 320 2.61 6.83 11.64
N TRP A 321 1.81 6.34 10.69
CA TRP A 321 1.22 7.13 9.63
C TRP A 321 0.28 8.22 10.19
N VAL A 322 -0.01 9.23 9.39
CA VAL A 322 -0.75 10.41 9.82
C VAL A 322 -2.23 10.26 9.48
N LYS A 323 -3.10 10.33 10.50
CA LYS A 323 -4.55 10.42 10.27
C LYS A 323 -4.90 11.76 9.62
N ARG A 324 -5.61 11.71 8.49
CA ARG A 324 -5.94 12.89 7.67
C ARG A 324 -7.43 13.01 7.36
N GLU A 325 -8.21 11.95 7.59
CA GLU A 325 -9.66 11.90 7.37
C GLU A 325 -10.36 11.24 8.58
N PRO A 326 -11.63 11.61 8.86
CA PRO A 326 -12.42 10.97 9.93
C PRO A 326 -12.62 9.46 9.73
N SER A 327 -12.69 8.99 8.48
CA SER A 327 -12.83 7.57 8.11
C SER A 327 -11.64 6.71 8.50
N GLN A 328 -10.46 7.32 8.67
CA GLN A 328 -9.24 6.63 9.08
C GLN A 328 -9.30 6.33 10.58
N PRO A 329 -8.85 5.14 11.01
CA PRO A 329 -8.87 4.78 12.42
C PRO A 329 -7.97 5.71 13.26
N SER A 330 -8.30 5.84 14.53
CA SER A 330 -7.43 6.55 15.49
C SER A 330 -6.33 5.61 15.97
N ILE A 331 -5.10 6.12 16.04
CA ILE A 331 -3.90 5.41 16.51
C ILE A 331 -3.82 5.54 18.03
#